data_3ca8b259485444a630a34127fdbd4c59
#
_entry.id   3ca8b259485444a630a34127fdbd4c59
#
_cell.length_a   1.000
_cell.length_b   1.000
_cell.length_c   1.000
_cell.angle_alpha   90.00
_cell.angle_beta   90.00
_cell.angle_gamma   90.00
#
_symmetry.space_group_name_H-M   'P 1'
#
loop_
_entity.id
_entity.type
_entity.pdbx_description
1 polymer ?
#
loop_
_entity_poly.entity_id
_entity_poly.type
_entity_poly.pdbx_seq_one_letter_code
_entity_poly.pdbx_strand_id
1 'polypeptide(L)'
;LTGDYLFVSKVSYGPRIPETPLTMPLTQHTLPIINTKSYISWPHWDYRRVKGLGKVELNDIVVFNFPAGDTIMTEPAYQGNDYYHDAYTYGTNFLAQQNRNIRLADMNTLQQRAFFDKAYAMGRNYIIKNVGTFGTLGWRPTDRRENYVKRCVGLPGQTLQIKNRIVYLDGKPNKEPENVEYTYFIKFKNISVADFMGERFDELRKEYNISDEDVQTLGRLHGYDLNQGYVLNRATLAYDGYMPLTKSAAAELKRQGIVKSMRIVTDKDIYAGLYYPLNAYTGWTRDNYGPIWIPAKGKSVTLTLENLPVYERCIKVYE
;
A
#
# COMPACT_ATOMS: atom_id res chain seq x y z
N LEU A 1 1.53 12.11 4.27
CA LEU A 1 1.77 11.65 5.65
C LEU A 1 3.25 11.49 5.99
N THR A 2 4.13 11.30 5.02
CA THR A 2 5.57 11.31 5.26
C THR A 2 6.01 12.75 5.53
N GLY A 3 6.66 12.97 6.68
CA GLY A 3 6.98 14.32 7.16
C GLY A 3 5.95 14.94 8.10
N ASP A 4 4.76 14.33 8.23
CA ASP A 4 3.74 14.78 9.17
C ASP A 4 3.95 14.20 10.57
N TYR A 5 3.75 15.03 11.59
CA TYR A 5 3.72 14.58 12.98
C TYR A 5 2.27 14.34 13.41
N LEU A 6 1.98 13.12 13.87
CA LEU A 6 0.64 12.71 14.25
C LEU A 6 0.54 12.43 15.75
N PHE A 7 -0.54 12.92 16.35
CA PHE A 7 -0.94 12.50 17.70
C PHE A 7 -1.84 11.26 17.61
N VAL A 8 -1.39 10.16 18.21
CA VAL A 8 -2.14 8.90 18.24
C VAL A 8 -2.81 8.72 19.59
N SER A 9 -4.15 8.76 19.62
CA SER A 9 -4.92 8.45 20.82
C SER A 9 -4.86 6.96 21.14
N LYS A 10 -4.18 6.61 22.20
CA LYS A 10 -4.16 5.23 22.72
C LYS A 10 -5.41 4.88 23.53
N VAL A 11 -6.14 5.89 23.99
CA VAL A 11 -7.32 5.72 24.86
C VAL A 11 -8.56 5.35 24.05
N SER A 12 -8.70 5.85 22.84
CA SER A 12 -9.88 5.64 21.99
C SER A 12 -10.23 4.16 21.82
N TYR A 13 -9.25 3.34 21.44
CA TYR A 13 -9.43 1.88 21.22
C TYR A 13 -8.72 1.03 22.28
N GLY A 14 -8.19 1.64 23.33
CA GLY A 14 -7.41 1.04 24.39
C GLY A 14 -5.94 0.81 24.01
N PRO A 15 -5.01 1.10 24.95
CA PRO A 15 -3.60 0.88 24.73
C PRO A 15 -3.27 -0.62 24.64
N ARG A 16 -2.36 -0.96 23.75
CA ARG A 16 -1.77 -2.30 23.71
C ARG A 16 -0.71 -2.42 24.78
N ILE A 17 -0.69 -3.54 25.51
CA ILE A 17 0.41 -3.91 26.37
C ILE A 17 1.57 -4.36 25.48
N PRO A 18 2.81 -3.89 25.69
CA PRO A 18 3.96 -4.34 24.92
C PRO A 18 4.17 -5.85 25.00
N GLU A 19 4.40 -6.50 23.86
CA GLU A 19 4.77 -7.92 23.82
C GLU A 19 6.26 -8.09 24.19
N THR A 20 7.10 -7.10 23.85
CA THR A 20 8.52 -7.04 24.21
C THR A 20 8.77 -5.88 25.17
N PRO A 21 8.58 -6.08 26.52
CA PRO A 21 8.62 -5.00 27.50
C PRO A 21 10.00 -4.36 27.67
N LEU A 22 11.06 -5.13 27.45
CA LEU A 22 12.44 -4.64 27.58
C LEU A 22 12.89 -3.96 26.28
N THR A 23 12.67 -2.66 26.21
CA THR A 23 12.93 -1.84 25.02
C THR A 23 13.62 -0.54 25.41
N MET A 24 14.55 -0.10 24.58
CA MET A 24 15.17 1.22 24.70
C MET A 24 14.12 2.31 24.50
N PRO A 25 13.98 3.27 25.41
CA PRO A 25 13.04 4.38 25.24
C PRO A 25 13.27 5.16 23.93
N LEU A 26 12.20 5.71 23.36
CA LEU A 26 12.19 6.54 22.16
C LEU A 26 12.69 5.84 20.88
N THR A 27 12.78 4.51 20.89
CA THR A 27 13.12 3.70 19.71
C THR A 27 12.01 2.72 19.40
N GLN A 28 11.79 2.42 18.12
CA GLN A 28 10.76 1.45 17.73
C GLN A 28 11.32 0.04 17.58
N HIS A 29 12.33 -0.15 16.76
CA HIS A 29 12.87 -1.50 16.44
C HIS A 29 14.39 -1.54 16.31
N THR A 30 15.04 -0.43 15.96
CA THR A 30 16.48 -0.38 15.70
C THR A 30 17.10 0.81 16.43
N LEU A 31 18.25 0.62 17.03
CA LEU A 31 19.03 1.71 17.63
C LEU A 31 19.64 2.58 16.53
N PRO A 32 19.45 3.89 16.58
CA PRO A 32 20.15 4.80 15.67
C PRO A 32 21.67 4.64 15.82
N ILE A 33 22.43 4.87 14.77
CA ILE A 33 23.89 4.83 14.69
C ILE A 33 24.47 3.43 14.59
N ILE A 34 24.11 2.49 15.49
CA ILE A 34 24.70 1.15 15.53
C ILE A 34 23.85 0.08 14.83
N ASN A 35 22.65 0.41 14.36
CA ASN A 35 21.73 -0.46 13.59
C ASN A 35 21.43 -1.84 14.21
N THR A 36 21.54 -1.97 15.54
CA THR A 36 21.18 -3.18 16.28
C THR A 36 19.76 -3.12 16.80
N LYS A 37 19.19 -4.25 17.22
CA LYS A 37 17.86 -4.29 17.83
C LYS A 37 17.80 -3.39 19.05
N SER A 38 16.74 -2.59 19.15
CA SER A 38 16.47 -1.71 20.30
C SER A 38 15.68 -2.41 21.43
N TYR A 39 15.45 -3.69 21.32
CA TYR A 39 14.65 -4.49 22.27
C TYR A 39 15.24 -5.87 22.47
N ILE A 40 14.90 -6.47 23.63
CA ILE A 40 15.20 -7.86 23.94
C ILE A 40 13.94 -8.68 23.70
N SER A 41 14.07 -9.80 22.99
CA SER A 41 12.91 -10.64 22.60
C SER A 41 12.36 -11.47 23.76
N TRP A 42 13.03 -11.51 24.92
CA TRP A 42 12.57 -12.20 26.12
C TRP A 42 12.69 -11.25 27.32
N PRO A 43 11.67 -11.19 28.23
CA PRO A 43 10.41 -11.93 28.16
C PRO A 43 9.53 -11.46 27.02
N HIS A 44 8.72 -12.37 26.48
CA HIS A 44 7.71 -12.09 25.46
C HIS A 44 6.32 -12.34 26.08
N TRP A 45 5.46 -11.32 26.04
CA TRP A 45 4.10 -11.40 26.58
C TRP A 45 3.10 -11.62 25.46
N ASP A 46 1.99 -12.32 25.77
CA ASP A 46 0.90 -12.49 24.84
C ASP A 46 0.25 -11.15 24.48
N TYR A 47 -0.25 -11.06 23.27
CA TYR A 47 -0.98 -9.89 22.81
C TYR A 47 -2.16 -9.59 23.74
N ARG A 48 -2.16 -8.42 24.34
CA ARG A 48 -3.29 -7.91 25.15
C ARG A 48 -3.51 -6.43 24.88
N ARG A 49 -4.78 -6.05 24.91
CA ARG A 49 -5.20 -4.65 24.80
C ARG A 49 -6.06 -4.30 26.02
N VAL A 50 -5.79 -3.18 26.66
CA VAL A 50 -6.64 -2.62 27.70
C VAL A 50 -7.93 -2.12 27.05
N LYS A 51 -9.06 -2.17 27.75
CA LYS A 51 -10.34 -1.69 27.24
C LYS A 51 -10.24 -0.19 26.91
N GLY A 52 -10.65 0.17 25.69
CA GLY A 52 -10.75 1.57 25.27
C GLY A 52 -12.13 2.18 25.54
N LEU A 53 -12.28 3.43 25.17
CA LEU A 53 -13.54 4.17 25.30
C LEU A 53 -14.53 3.82 24.18
N GLY A 54 -14.06 3.42 23.01
CA GLY A 54 -14.87 3.11 21.84
C GLY A 54 -14.36 1.89 21.06
N LYS A 55 -14.99 1.68 19.91
CA LYS A 55 -14.61 0.67 18.91
C LYS A 55 -14.28 1.39 17.61
N VAL A 56 -13.52 0.73 16.74
CA VAL A 56 -13.25 1.23 15.40
C VAL A 56 -14.56 1.29 14.61
N GLU A 57 -14.81 2.42 13.98
CA GLU A 57 -15.96 2.67 13.11
C GLU A 57 -15.54 2.88 11.66
N LEU A 58 -16.51 2.86 10.74
CA LEU A 58 -16.24 3.15 9.33
C LEU A 58 -15.73 4.57 9.17
N ASN A 59 -14.72 4.72 8.33
CA ASN A 59 -14.01 5.96 8.02
C ASN A 59 -13.09 6.49 9.12
N ASP A 60 -12.95 5.81 10.26
CA ASP A 60 -11.93 6.17 11.24
C ASP A 60 -10.52 6.09 10.65
N ILE A 61 -9.67 7.03 11.05
CA ILE A 61 -8.23 6.96 10.80
C ILE A 61 -7.59 6.13 11.90
N VAL A 62 -7.10 4.95 11.54
CA VAL A 62 -6.54 3.99 12.49
C VAL A 62 -5.06 3.80 12.30
N VAL A 63 -4.34 3.65 13.43
CA VAL A 63 -2.93 3.27 13.45
C VAL A 63 -2.81 1.82 13.87
N PHE A 64 -2.11 1.03 13.07
CA PHE A 64 -1.92 -0.40 13.32
C PHE A 64 -0.54 -0.87 12.84
N ASN A 65 -0.09 -2.02 13.35
CA ASN A 65 1.17 -2.59 12.90
C ASN A 65 0.99 -3.30 11.56
N PHE A 66 1.96 -3.13 10.68
CA PHE A 66 1.94 -3.71 9.35
C PHE A 66 1.81 -5.25 9.41
N PRO A 67 0.73 -5.84 8.89
CA PRO A 67 0.45 -7.28 9.03
C PRO A 67 1.54 -8.18 8.41
N ALA A 68 2.09 -7.76 7.26
CA ALA A 68 3.14 -8.50 6.55
C ALA A 68 4.57 -8.15 7.02
N GLY A 69 4.72 -7.30 8.05
CA GLY A 69 6.02 -6.85 8.57
C GLY A 69 6.70 -7.80 9.57
N ASP A 70 6.23 -9.05 9.69
CA ASP A 70 6.85 -10.09 10.51
C ASP A 70 8.21 -10.54 9.97
N THR A 71 8.35 -10.63 8.66
CA THR A 71 9.61 -10.94 7.96
C THR A 71 10.12 -9.67 7.30
N ILE A 72 11.39 -9.36 7.53
CA ILE A 72 12.04 -8.18 6.97
C ILE A 72 13.36 -8.54 6.29
N MET A 73 13.71 -7.76 5.29
CA MET A 73 15.06 -7.67 4.76
C MET A 73 15.84 -6.66 5.62
N THR A 74 17.01 -7.04 6.14
CA THR A 74 17.71 -6.21 7.14
C THR A 74 18.47 -5.03 6.56
N GLU A 75 18.65 -4.96 5.25
CA GLU A 75 19.22 -3.77 4.61
C GLU A 75 18.30 -2.55 4.81
N PRO A 76 18.81 -1.41 5.30
CA PRO A 76 18.01 -0.23 5.63
C PRO A 76 17.06 0.24 4.51
N ALA A 77 17.50 0.17 3.25
CA ALA A 77 16.70 0.55 2.09
C ALA A 77 15.47 -0.34 1.86
N TYR A 78 15.46 -1.56 2.40
CA TYR A 78 14.41 -2.56 2.19
C TYR A 78 13.62 -2.93 3.45
N GLN A 79 14.00 -2.43 4.62
CA GLN A 79 13.36 -2.78 5.90
C GLN A 79 11.86 -2.46 5.97
N GLY A 80 11.41 -1.43 5.27
CA GLY A 80 10.00 -1.02 5.20
C GLY A 80 9.18 -1.72 4.13
N ASN A 81 9.81 -2.52 3.27
CA ASN A 81 9.12 -3.21 2.18
C ASN A 81 8.30 -4.39 2.70
N ASP A 82 7.25 -4.72 1.94
CA ASP A 82 6.54 -5.99 2.10
C ASP A 82 7.37 -7.13 1.49
N TYR A 83 8.08 -7.86 2.34
CA TYR A 83 8.92 -9.00 1.95
C TYR A 83 8.16 -10.02 1.07
N TYR A 84 6.91 -10.32 1.39
CA TYR A 84 6.13 -11.31 0.64
C TYR A 84 5.77 -10.78 -0.74
N HIS A 85 5.38 -9.52 -0.83
CA HIS A 85 5.13 -8.86 -2.11
C HIS A 85 6.39 -8.88 -2.99
N ASP A 86 7.54 -8.54 -2.44
CA ASP A 86 8.81 -8.55 -3.17
C ASP A 86 9.18 -9.96 -3.63
N ALA A 87 9.05 -10.96 -2.75
CA ALA A 87 9.33 -12.35 -3.09
C ALA A 87 8.42 -12.86 -4.23
N TYR A 88 7.11 -12.63 -4.16
CA TYR A 88 6.19 -12.98 -5.24
C TYR A 88 6.50 -12.21 -6.53
N THR A 89 6.81 -10.94 -6.45
CA THR A 89 7.13 -10.09 -7.62
C THR A 89 8.38 -10.58 -8.33
N TYR A 90 9.48 -10.81 -7.62
CA TYR A 90 10.69 -11.35 -8.23
C TYR A 90 10.42 -12.73 -8.85
N GLY A 91 9.74 -13.60 -8.14
CA GLY A 91 9.48 -14.96 -8.62
C GLY A 91 8.57 -15.00 -9.84
N THR A 92 7.50 -14.21 -9.86
CA THR A 92 6.61 -14.13 -11.04
C THR A 92 7.34 -13.55 -12.24
N ASN A 93 8.20 -12.55 -12.04
CA ASN A 93 9.02 -11.99 -13.11
C ASN A 93 9.99 -13.03 -13.68
N PHE A 94 10.65 -13.83 -12.85
CA PHE A 94 11.53 -14.90 -13.32
C PHE A 94 10.77 -15.97 -14.12
N LEU A 95 9.60 -16.39 -13.65
CA LEU A 95 8.77 -17.34 -14.37
C LEU A 95 8.26 -16.79 -15.70
N ALA A 96 7.87 -15.52 -15.74
CA ALA A 96 7.46 -14.85 -16.96
C ALA A 96 8.60 -14.72 -17.99
N GLN A 97 9.84 -14.48 -17.52
CA GLN A 97 11.01 -14.47 -18.39
C GLN A 97 11.35 -15.87 -18.96
N GLN A 98 11.18 -16.93 -18.16
CA GLN A 98 11.39 -18.31 -18.60
C GLN A 98 10.36 -18.78 -19.63
N ASN A 99 9.12 -18.32 -19.50
CA ASN A 99 8.02 -18.66 -20.40
C ASN A 99 7.10 -17.44 -20.62
N ARG A 100 7.33 -16.74 -21.72
CA ARG A 100 6.57 -15.53 -22.09
C ARG A 100 5.09 -15.79 -22.43
N ASN A 101 4.72 -17.06 -22.64
CA ASN A 101 3.35 -17.44 -23.00
C ASN A 101 2.48 -17.84 -21.80
N ILE A 102 2.98 -17.67 -20.56
CA ILE A 102 2.19 -17.96 -19.36
C ILE A 102 1.00 -16.99 -19.27
N ARG A 103 -0.20 -17.54 -19.24
CA ARG A 103 -1.44 -16.81 -19.03
C ARG A 103 -2.15 -17.37 -17.80
N LEU A 104 -2.04 -16.68 -16.68
CA LEU A 104 -2.62 -17.13 -15.41
C LEU A 104 -4.15 -17.29 -15.48
N ALA A 105 -4.81 -16.52 -16.33
CA ALA A 105 -6.26 -16.62 -16.54
C ALA A 105 -6.69 -17.97 -17.15
N ASP A 106 -5.80 -18.65 -17.86
CA ASP A 106 -6.10 -19.92 -18.51
C ASP A 106 -5.81 -21.14 -17.59
N MET A 107 -5.24 -20.90 -16.40
CA MET A 107 -4.91 -21.93 -15.42
C MET A 107 -6.07 -22.22 -14.48
N ASN A 108 -6.28 -23.48 -14.14
CA ASN A 108 -7.17 -23.85 -13.04
C ASN A 108 -6.54 -23.50 -11.68
N THR A 109 -7.33 -23.55 -10.61
CA THR A 109 -6.94 -23.15 -9.25
C THR A 109 -5.70 -23.89 -8.74
N LEU A 110 -5.59 -25.20 -9.01
CA LEU A 110 -4.42 -25.98 -8.58
C LEU A 110 -3.15 -25.61 -9.37
N GLN A 111 -3.27 -25.36 -10.66
CA GLN A 111 -2.16 -24.89 -11.49
C GLN A 111 -1.67 -23.51 -11.08
N GLN A 112 -2.61 -22.60 -10.78
CA GLN A 112 -2.28 -21.28 -10.24
C GLN A 112 -1.55 -21.41 -8.89
N ARG A 113 -2.04 -22.26 -7.99
CA ARG A 113 -1.38 -22.50 -6.71
C ARG A 113 0.05 -22.99 -6.89
N ALA A 114 0.25 -24.00 -7.71
CA ALA A 114 1.60 -24.52 -8.01
C ALA A 114 2.51 -23.45 -8.65
N PHE A 115 1.97 -22.60 -9.52
CA PHE A 115 2.69 -21.48 -10.10
C PHE A 115 3.15 -20.48 -9.02
N PHE A 116 2.24 -20.04 -8.13
CA PHE A 116 2.58 -19.06 -7.09
C PHE A 116 3.49 -19.65 -6.01
N ASP A 117 3.33 -20.91 -5.64
CA ASP A 117 4.25 -21.60 -4.72
C ASP A 117 5.68 -21.64 -5.30
N LYS A 118 5.80 -21.95 -6.60
CA LYS A 118 7.10 -21.90 -7.32
C LYS A 118 7.64 -20.48 -7.40
N ALA A 119 6.79 -19.49 -7.71
CA ALA A 119 7.18 -18.08 -7.76
C ALA A 119 7.71 -17.62 -6.40
N TYR A 120 6.99 -17.89 -5.32
CA TYR A 120 7.44 -17.52 -3.98
C TYR A 120 8.80 -18.17 -3.63
N ALA A 121 8.96 -19.47 -3.91
CA ALA A 121 10.22 -20.16 -3.65
C ALA A 121 11.39 -19.56 -4.43
N MET A 122 11.18 -19.22 -5.71
CA MET A 122 12.21 -18.60 -6.55
C MET A 122 12.58 -17.20 -6.07
N GLY A 123 11.58 -16.36 -5.79
CA GLY A 123 11.82 -15.00 -5.33
C GLY A 123 12.47 -14.97 -3.94
N ARG A 124 12.00 -15.82 -3.01
CA ARG A 124 12.65 -16.02 -1.71
C ARG A 124 14.11 -16.42 -1.85
N ASN A 125 14.40 -17.40 -2.68
CA ASN A 125 15.77 -17.85 -2.93
C ASN A 125 16.64 -16.74 -3.53
N TYR A 126 16.07 -15.92 -4.40
CA TYR A 126 16.77 -14.76 -4.96
C TYR A 126 17.13 -13.74 -3.86
N ILE A 127 16.18 -13.38 -3.01
CA ILE A 127 16.41 -12.45 -1.89
C ILE A 127 17.50 -13.00 -0.96
N ILE A 128 17.40 -14.27 -0.54
CA ILE A 128 18.36 -14.91 0.37
C ILE A 128 19.77 -14.97 -0.21
N LYS A 129 19.91 -15.21 -1.51
CA LYS A 129 21.22 -15.30 -2.17
C LYS A 129 21.87 -13.95 -2.41
N ASN A 130 21.12 -12.86 -2.42
CA ASN A 130 21.62 -11.51 -2.67
C ASN A 130 21.72 -10.69 -1.37
N VAL A 131 22.45 -11.24 -0.38
CA VAL A 131 22.65 -10.61 0.95
C VAL A 131 23.25 -9.20 0.83
N GLY A 132 24.12 -8.94 -0.16
CA GLY A 132 24.69 -7.61 -0.39
C GLY A 132 23.66 -6.55 -0.78
N THR A 133 22.52 -6.97 -1.34
CA THR A 133 21.43 -6.06 -1.74
C THR A 133 20.33 -5.95 -0.67
N PHE A 134 19.94 -7.08 -0.10
CA PHE A 134 18.75 -7.15 0.78
C PHE A 134 19.10 -7.31 2.27
N GLY A 135 20.36 -7.54 2.59
CA GLY A 135 20.75 -7.98 3.92
C GLY A 135 20.30 -9.42 4.17
N THR A 136 20.29 -9.82 5.43
CA THR A 136 19.74 -11.10 5.88
C THR A 136 18.24 -11.00 6.11
N LEU A 137 17.54 -12.14 6.20
CA LEU A 137 16.15 -12.13 6.65
C LEU A 137 16.10 -12.04 8.18
N GLY A 138 15.30 -11.11 8.66
CA GLY A 138 15.01 -10.92 10.07
C GLY A 138 13.54 -11.14 10.39
N TRP A 139 13.23 -11.35 11.69
CA TRP A 139 11.87 -11.44 12.19
C TRP A 139 11.59 -10.35 13.21
N ARG A 140 10.38 -9.80 13.18
CA ARG A 140 9.89 -8.79 14.12
C ARG A 140 8.61 -9.25 14.80
N PRO A 141 8.53 -9.22 16.14
CA PRO A 141 7.26 -9.40 16.85
C PRO A 141 6.27 -8.28 16.49
N THR A 142 4.99 -8.49 16.72
CA THR A 142 3.92 -7.58 16.26
C THR A 142 4.11 -6.15 16.75
N ASP A 143 4.54 -5.94 17.98
CA ASP A 143 4.75 -4.61 18.57
C ASP A 143 5.99 -3.88 18.03
N ARG A 144 6.82 -4.55 17.21
CA ARG A 144 8.04 -3.99 16.60
C ARG A 144 7.93 -3.81 15.09
N ARG A 145 6.79 -4.17 14.48
CA ARG A 145 6.51 -3.93 13.07
C ARG A 145 6.22 -2.46 12.82
N GLU A 146 6.38 -2.03 11.57
CA GLU A 146 6.06 -0.66 11.17
C GLU A 146 4.62 -0.27 11.52
N ASN A 147 4.43 0.99 11.91
CA ASN A 147 3.11 1.54 12.18
C ASN A 147 2.54 2.15 10.90
N TYR A 148 1.38 1.67 10.48
CA TYR A 148 0.66 2.20 9.32
C TYR A 148 -0.56 2.99 9.77
N VAL A 149 -0.82 4.09 9.07
CA VAL A 149 -2.00 4.93 9.25
C VAL A 149 -2.89 4.75 8.04
N LYS A 150 -4.09 4.22 8.21
CA LYS A 150 -5.05 4.01 7.12
C LYS A 150 -6.47 4.31 7.59
N ARG A 151 -7.33 4.63 6.62
CA ARG A 151 -8.77 4.76 6.87
C ARG A 151 -9.42 3.38 6.95
N CYS A 152 -10.28 3.17 7.94
CA CYS A 152 -11.08 1.96 8.07
C CYS A 152 -12.22 1.99 7.03
N VAL A 153 -12.15 1.14 6.03
CA VAL A 153 -13.12 1.08 4.92
C VAL A 153 -14.01 -0.17 4.95
N GLY A 154 -13.92 -0.97 6.01
CA GLY A 154 -14.76 -2.15 6.21
C GLY A 154 -14.65 -2.67 7.63
N LEU A 155 -15.73 -3.19 8.18
CA LEU A 155 -15.82 -3.72 9.53
C LEU A 155 -16.02 -5.24 9.53
N PRO A 156 -15.66 -5.93 10.64
CA PRO A 156 -15.88 -7.37 10.76
C PRO A 156 -17.32 -7.79 10.44
N GLY A 157 -17.49 -8.83 9.62
CA GLY A 157 -18.78 -9.36 9.19
C GLY A 157 -19.32 -8.75 7.90
N GLN A 158 -18.71 -7.69 7.39
CA GLN A 158 -19.12 -7.07 6.13
C GLN A 158 -18.41 -7.71 4.93
N THR A 159 -19.05 -7.65 3.77
CA THR A 159 -18.44 -7.98 2.48
C THR A 159 -17.98 -6.70 1.79
N LEU A 160 -16.67 -6.55 1.64
CA LEU A 160 -16.04 -5.41 0.98
C LEU A 160 -15.83 -5.72 -0.50
N GLN A 161 -16.18 -4.76 -1.36
CA GLN A 161 -15.88 -4.79 -2.78
C GLN A 161 -15.57 -3.38 -3.27
N ILE A 162 -14.62 -3.24 -4.20
CA ILE A 162 -14.38 -1.99 -4.92
C ILE A 162 -14.87 -2.18 -6.35
N LYS A 163 -15.71 -1.26 -6.82
CA LYS A 163 -16.21 -1.19 -8.21
C LYS A 163 -15.96 0.21 -8.75
N ASN A 164 -15.18 0.30 -9.80
CA ASN A 164 -14.82 1.59 -10.40
C ASN A 164 -14.34 2.62 -9.35
N ARG A 165 -13.46 2.19 -8.43
CA ARG A 165 -12.86 2.98 -7.33
C ARG A 165 -13.82 3.32 -6.18
N ILE A 166 -15.08 2.93 -6.26
CA ILE A 166 -16.05 3.14 -5.18
C ILE A 166 -16.08 1.91 -4.29
N VAL A 167 -15.95 2.12 -2.98
CA VAL A 167 -16.06 1.06 -1.97
C VAL A 167 -17.53 0.71 -1.78
N TYR A 168 -17.84 -0.58 -1.87
CA TYR A 168 -19.14 -1.17 -1.55
C TYR A 168 -19.02 -2.04 -0.31
N LEU A 169 -19.97 -1.91 0.60
CA LEU A 169 -20.11 -2.75 1.77
C LEU A 169 -21.47 -3.44 1.71
N ASP A 170 -21.46 -4.77 1.78
CA ASP A 170 -22.68 -5.61 1.65
C ASP A 170 -23.52 -5.23 0.42
N GLY A 171 -22.86 -4.96 -0.69
CA GLY A 171 -23.48 -4.60 -1.97
C GLY A 171 -23.95 -3.14 -2.08
N LYS A 172 -23.83 -2.33 -1.05
CA LYS A 172 -24.21 -0.91 -1.06
C LYS A 172 -22.98 0.00 -1.14
N PRO A 173 -23.02 1.08 -1.94
CA PRO A 173 -21.89 2.01 -2.00
C PRO A 173 -21.70 2.69 -0.64
N ASN A 174 -20.46 2.70 -0.15
CA ASN A 174 -20.09 3.45 1.04
C ASN A 174 -19.97 4.94 0.69
N LYS A 175 -20.42 5.82 1.59
CA LYS A 175 -20.25 7.26 1.41
C LYS A 175 -18.76 7.60 1.42
N GLU A 176 -18.29 8.17 0.34
CA GLU A 176 -16.91 8.61 0.23
C GLU A 176 -16.68 9.87 1.08
N PRO A 177 -15.61 9.93 1.89
CA PRO A 177 -15.23 11.16 2.58
C PRO A 177 -14.92 12.30 1.58
N GLU A 178 -15.22 13.54 1.97
CA GLU A 178 -15.08 14.72 1.08
C GLU A 178 -13.64 14.96 0.61
N ASN A 179 -12.67 14.68 1.47
CA ASN A 179 -11.25 14.94 1.20
C ASN A 179 -10.50 13.71 0.65
N VAL A 180 -11.18 12.80 -0.05
CA VAL A 180 -10.51 11.71 -0.76
C VAL A 180 -9.82 12.26 -1.99
N GLU A 181 -8.53 11.97 -2.11
CA GLU A 181 -7.73 12.35 -3.25
C GLU A 181 -7.68 11.24 -4.29
N TYR A 182 -7.74 11.66 -5.56
CA TYR A 182 -7.50 10.81 -6.72
C TYR A 182 -6.30 11.33 -7.50
N THR A 183 -5.53 10.46 -8.09
CA THR A 183 -4.51 10.86 -9.05
C THR A 183 -5.17 11.26 -10.36
N TYR A 184 -4.99 12.50 -10.77
CA TYR A 184 -5.44 13.01 -12.06
C TYR A 184 -4.25 13.12 -13.01
N PHE A 185 -4.47 12.74 -14.27
CA PHE A 185 -3.59 13.11 -15.36
C PHE A 185 -4.14 14.38 -16.02
N ILE A 186 -3.34 15.44 -16.03
CA ILE A 186 -3.76 16.79 -16.43
C ILE A 186 -2.90 17.24 -17.60
N LYS A 187 -3.56 17.76 -18.63
CA LYS A 187 -2.92 18.49 -19.72
C LYS A 187 -3.28 19.96 -19.60
N PHE A 188 -2.28 20.81 -19.56
CA PHE A 188 -2.47 22.25 -19.42
C PHE A 188 -2.52 22.94 -20.78
N LYS A 189 -3.18 24.11 -20.86
CA LYS A 189 -3.27 24.96 -22.04
C LYS A 189 -2.12 25.95 -22.04
N ASN A 190 -1.40 26.09 -23.16
CA ASN A 190 -0.50 27.23 -23.44
C ASN A 190 0.44 27.63 -22.28
N ILE A 191 0.74 26.70 -21.39
CA ILE A 191 1.69 26.92 -20.32
C ILE A 191 3.01 26.34 -20.79
N SER A 192 4.05 27.16 -20.89
CA SER A 192 5.38 26.70 -21.25
C SER A 192 5.96 25.84 -20.11
N VAL A 193 6.84 24.94 -20.47
CA VAL A 193 7.57 24.17 -19.45
C VAL A 193 8.34 25.09 -18.51
N ALA A 194 8.87 26.19 -19.01
CA ALA A 194 9.58 27.19 -18.22
C ALA A 194 8.67 27.84 -17.15
N ASP A 195 7.38 28.08 -17.48
CA ASP A 195 6.41 28.64 -16.54
C ASP A 195 6.00 27.65 -15.44
N PHE A 196 6.17 26.35 -15.69
CA PHE A 196 5.84 25.28 -14.75
C PHE A 196 7.04 24.76 -13.97
N MET A 197 8.25 24.99 -14.44
CA MET A 197 9.48 24.68 -13.70
C MET A 197 9.79 25.85 -12.76
N GLY A 198 9.60 25.65 -11.47
CA GLY A 198 9.89 26.64 -10.44
C GLY A 198 8.63 27.18 -9.79
N GLU A 199 8.52 28.51 -9.70
CA GLU A 199 7.52 29.18 -8.86
C GLU A 199 6.07 28.73 -9.08
N ARG A 200 5.65 28.54 -10.32
CA ARG A 200 4.25 28.14 -10.60
C ARG A 200 3.90 26.74 -10.17
N PHE A 201 4.81 25.79 -10.29
CA PHE A 201 4.62 24.43 -9.77
C PHE A 201 4.58 24.43 -8.23
N ASP A 202 5.46 25.21 -7.61
CA ASP A 202 5.48 25.36 -6.15
C ASP A 202 4.21 26.05 -5.63
N GLU A 203 3.68 27.03 -6.35
CA GLU A 203 2.40 27.66 -6.04
C GLU A 203 1.25 26.65 -6.08
N LEU A 204 1.13 25.86 -7.16
CA LEU A 204 0.10 24.83 -7.30
C LEU A 204 0.23 23.75 -6.22
N ARG A 205 1.44 23.35 -5.89
CA ARG A 205 1.67 22.39 -4.80
C ARG A 205 1.18 22.91 -3.47
N LYS A 206 1.45 24.18 -3.16
CA LYS A 206 0.95 24.82 -1.93
C LYS A 206 -0.57 25.01 -1.96
N GLU A 207 -1.11 25.50 -3.07
CA GLU A 207 -2.56 25.73 -3.23
C GLU A 207 -3.37 24.45 -3.06
N TYR A 208 -2.88 23.33 -3.62
CA TYR A 208 -3.58 22.03 -3.61
C TYR A 208 -3.02 21.03 -2.59
N ASN A 209 -2.14 21.48 -1.69
CA ASN A 209 -1.52 20.67 -0.64
C ASN A 209 -0.83 19.39 -1.18
N ILE A 210 -0.12 19.50 -2.29
CA ILE A 210 0.63 18.40 -2.91
C ILE A 210 2.00 18.31 -2.24
N SER A 211 2.26 17.21 -1.54
CA SER A 211 3.52 17.00 -0.81
C SER A 211 4.67 16.57 -1.74
N ASP A 212 5.90 16.70 -1.27
CA ASP A 212 7.08 16.16 -1.96
C ASP A 212 6.99 14.65 -2.15
N GLU A 213 6.37 13.95 -1.19
CA GLU A 213 6.16 12.51 -1.26
C GLU A 213 5.17 12.12 -2.37
N ASP A 214 4.09 12.90 -2.54
CA ASP A 214 3.13 12.67 -3.63
C ASP A 214 3.83 12.78 -4.97
N VAL A 215 4.66 13.81 -5.17
CA VAL A 215 5.46 14.00 -6.38
C VAL A 215 6.44 12.83 -6.57
N GLN A 216 7.17 12.43 -5.53
CA GLN A 216 8.10 11.30 -5.60
C GLN A 216 7.40 9.97 -5.85
N THR A 217 6.27 9.74 -5.20
CA THR A 217 5.49 8.51 -5.38
C THR A 217 4.96 8.41 -6.80
N LEU A 218 4.44 9.48 -7.34
CA LEU A 218 3.99 9.56 -8.74
C LEU A 218 5.14 9.36 -9.72
N GLY A 219 6.31 9.96 -9.45
CA GLY A 219 7.51 9.77 -10.26
C GLY A 219 7.98 8.32 -10.28
N ARG A 220 8.00 7.62 -9.14
CA ARG A 220 8.34 6.19 -9.05
C ARG A 220 7.36 5.31 -9.82
N LEU A 221 6.06 5.57 -9.69
CA LEU A 221 5.02 4.78 -10.36
C LEU A 221 5.06 4.91 -11.88
N HIS A 222 5.47 6.05 -12.39
CA HIS A 222 5.39 6.37 -13.82
C HIS A 222 6.74 6.43 -14.52
N GLY A 223 7.84 6.19 -13.83
CA GLY A 223 9.18 6.21 -14.41
C GLY A 223 9.63 7.60 -14.87
N TYR A 224 9.07 8.66 -14.30
CA TYR A 224 9.46 10.03 -14.57
C TYR A 224 10.66 10.47 -13.75
N ASP A 225 11.31 11.53 -14.20
CA ASP A 225 12.30 12.22 -13.38
C ASP A 225 11.65 12.69 -12.08
N LEU A 226 12.07 12.08 -10.99
CA LEU A 226 11.50 12.27 -9.65
C LEU A 226 11.55 13.73 -9.17
N ASN A 227 12.47 14.53 -9.72
CA ASN A 227 12.66 15.93 -9.36
C ASN A 227 11.70 16.87 -10.10
N GLN A 228 11.06 16.41 -11.15
CA GLN A 228 10.29 17.27 -12.05
C GLN A 228 8.78 16.94 -12.09
N GLY A 229 8.35 15.71 -11.78
CA GLY A 229 6.92 15.32 -11.70
C GLY A 229 6.11 15.49 -13.00
N TYR A 230 6.77 15.71 -14.14
CA TYR A 230 6.11 15.99 -15.42
C TYR A 230 6.74 15.26 -16.60
N VAL A 231 5.97 15.09 -17.66
CA VAL A 231 6.43 14.66 -18.98
C VAL A 231 6.49 15.85 -19.90
N LEU A 232 7.66 16.12 -20.40
CA LEU A 232 7.84 17.11 -21.44
C LEU A 232 7.25 16.59 -22.76
N ASN A 233 6.14 17.14 -23.20
CA ASN A 233 5.70 16.92 -24.57
C ASN A 233 6.52 17.81 -25.51
N ARG A 234 7.58 17.25 -26.10
CA ARG A 234 8.50 17.98 -26.98
C ARG A 234 7.80 18.58 -28.22
N ALA A 235 6.67 18.02 -28.65
CA ALA A 235 5.96 18.48 -29.81
C ALA A 235 5.14 19.76 -29.57
N THR A 236 4.64 19.93 -28.33
CA THR A 236 3.77 21.06 -27.96
C THR A 236 4.38 22.01 -26.94
N LEU A 237 5.52 21.67 -26.36
CA LEU A 237 6.14 22.38 -25.22
C LEU A 237 5.15 22.60 -24.06
N ALA A 238 4.14 21.76 -23.96
CA ALA A 238 3.09 21.84 -22.97
C ALA A 238 3.39 20.88 -21.82
N TYR A 239 3.04 21.31 -20.62
CA TYR A 239 3.13 20.46 -19.42
C TYR A 239 1.96 19.50 -19.38
N ASP A 240 2.28 18.20 -19.30
CA ASP A 240 1.34 17.15 -18.99
C ASP A 240 1.83 16.45 -17.71
N GLY A 241 1.00 16.35 -16.67
CA GLY A 241 1.46 15.81 -15.40
C GLY A 241 0.41 15.10 -14.57
N TYR A 242 0.87 14.41 -13.55
CA TYR A 242 0.04 13.71 -12.58
C TYR A 242 -0.04 14.53 -11.30
N MET A 243 -1.26 14.71 -10.77
CA MET A 243 -1.49 15.44 -9.53
C MET A 243 -2.48 14.66 -8.64
N PRO A 244 -2.18 14.47 -7.34
CA PRO A 244 -3.15 14.03 -6.36
C PRO A 244 -4.06 15.21 -6.00
N LEU A 245 -5.35 15.10 -6.28
CA LEU A 245 -6.32 16.16 -6.04
C LEU A 245 -7.61 15.58 -5.46
N THR A 246 -8.25 16.34 -4.58
CA THR A 246 -9.64 16.11 -4.22
C THR A 246 -10.55 16.45 -5.40
N LYS A 247 -11.79 15.97 -5.39
CA LYS A 247 -12.77 16.31 -6.43
C LYS A 247 -13.05 17.81 -6.50
N SER A 248 -13.06 18.50 -5.34
CA SER A 248 -13.24 19.96 -5.24
C SER A 248 -12.04 20.71 -5.83
N ALA A 249 -10.82 20.33 -5.49
CA ALA A 249 -9.61 20.92 -6.05
C ALA A 249 -9.51 20.72 -7.57
N ALA A 250 -9.88 19.54 -8.07
CA ALA A 250 -9.92 19.26 -9.49
C ALA A 250 -10.96 20.12 -10.24
N ALA A 251 -12.13 20.34 -9.63
CA ALA A 251 -13.17 21.23 -10.18
C ALA A 251 -12.70 22.68 -10.22
N GLU A 252 -12.05 23.14 -9.16
CA GLU A 252 -11.48 24.48 -9.06
C GLU A 252 -10.40 24.71 -10.13
N LEU A 253 -9.44 23.78 -10.26
CA LEU A 253 -8.39 23.87 -11.25
C LEU A 253 -8.95 23.93 -12.69
N LYS A 254 -10.05 23.20 -12.97
CA LYS A 254 -10.76 23.32 -14.24
C LYS A 254 -11.37 24.70 -14.44
N ARG A 255 -11.93 25.30 -13.39
CA ARG A 255 -12.58 26.64 -13.43
C ARG A 255 -11.59 27.75 -13.74
N GLN A 256 -10.33 27.61 -13.33
CA GLN A 256 -9.27 28.57 -13.64
C GLN A 256 -8.95 28.66 -15.16
N GLY A 257 -9.50 27.76 -15.96
CA GLY A 257 -9.39 27.84 -17.42
C GLY A 257 -8.04 27.42 -18.02
N ILE A 258 -7.06 27.08 -17.19
CA ILE A 258 -5.70 26.67 -17.60
C ILE A 258 -5.60 25.21 -18.01
N VAL A 259 -6.64 24.39 -17.73
CA VAL A 259 -6.67 22.97 -18.04
C VAL A 259 -7.21 22.73 -19.45
N LYS A 260 -6.47 22.01 -20.28
CA LYS A 260 -6.90 21.52 -21.60
C LYS A 260 -7.73 20.25 -21.47
N SER A 261 -7.24 19.29 -20.69
CA SER A 261 -7.96 18.07 -20.36
C SER A 261 -7.53 17.54 -19.01
N MET A 262 -8.43 16.86 -18.30
CA MET A 262 -8.17 16.25 -17.00
C MET A 262 -8.99 14.97 -16.90
N ARG A 263 -8.34 13.88 -16.47
CA ARG A 263 -8.99 12.60 -16.20
C ARG A 263 -8.38 11.92 -14.99
N ILE A 264 -9.17 11.14 -14.29
CA ILE A 264 -8.65 10.28 -13.23
C ILE A 264 -7.79 9.18 -13.85
N VAL A 265 -6.65 8.91 -13.23
CA VAL A 265 -5.76 7.81 -13.59
C VAL A 265 -6.41 6.48 -13.22
N THR A 266 -6.43 5.55 -14.14
CA THR A 266 -7.06 4.23 -13.97
C THR A 266 -6.01 3.13 -13.97
N ASP A 267 -6.41 1.89 -13.65
CA ASP A 267 -5.55 0.72 -13.73
C ASP A 267 -4.94 0.47 -15.12
N LYS A 268 -5.55 1.04 -16.18
CA LYS A 268 -5.00 0.98 -17.55
C LYS A 268 -3.78 1.89 -17.73
N ASP A 269 -3.63 2.88 -16.87
CA ASP A 269 -2.56 3.89 -16.96
C ASP A 269 -1.36 3.53 -16.10
N ILE A 270 -1.56 2.68 -15.10
CA ILE A 270 -0.55 2.34 -14.12
C ILE A 270 -0.30 0.84 -14.19
N TYR A 271 0.98 0.42 -14.21
CA TYR A 271 1.31 -0.98 -14.01
C TYR A 271 0.81 -1.39 -12.61
N ALA A 272 -0.25 -2.15 -12.62
CA ALA A 272 -0.81 -2.73 -11.42
C ALA A 272 0.02 -3.96 -11.07
N GLY A 273 0.91 -3.85 -10.13
CA GLY A 273 1.66 -4.99 -9.60
C GLY A 273 0.74 -6.09 -9.05
N LEU A 274 1.29 -6.98 -8.25
CA LEU A 274 0.50 -7.99 -7.55
C LEU A 274 -0.31 -7.33 -6.42
N TYR A 275 -1.61 -7.60 -6.39
CA TYR A 275 -2.49 -7.25 -5.28
C TYR A 275 -2.73 -8.45 -4.37
N TYR A 276 -3.07 -8.18 -3.11
CA TYR A 276 -3.52 -9.23 -2.22
C TYR A 276 -4.82 -9.88 -2.73
N PRO A 277 -4.94 -11.21 -2.69
CA PRO A 277 -3.97 -12.21 -2.24
C PRO A 277 -2.84 -12.41 -3.27
N LEU A 278 -1.58 -12.48 -2.78
CA LEU A 278 -0.40 -12.57 -3.63
C LEU A 278 -0.18 -13.95 -4.27
N ASN A 279 -0.89 -14.96 -3.78
CA ASN A 279 -0.75 -16.37 -4.13
C ASN A 279 -1.91 -16.91 -4.98
N ALA A 280 -2.65 -16.02 -5.64
CA ALA A 280 -3.72 -16.39 -6.55
C ALA A 280 -3.91 -15.34 -7.64
N TYR A 281 -4.35 -15.77 -8.82
CA TYR A 281 -4.81 -14.87 -9.86
C TYR A 281 -6.29 -14.59 -9.69
N THR A 282 -6.61 -13.40 -9.23
CA THR A 282 -8.01 -12.98 -8.99
C THR A 282 -8.56 -12.09 -10.10
N GLY A 283 -7.68 -11.56 -10.95
CA GLY A 283 -8.03 -10.50 -11.89
C GLY A 283 -8.40 -9.16 -11.21
N TRP A 284 -8.20 -9.07 -9.89
CA TRP A 284 -8.51 -7.85 -9.15
C TRP A 284 -7.49 -6.76 -9.45
N THR A 285 -7.98 -5.55 -9.43
CA THR A 285 -7.19 -4.35 -9.68
C THR A 285 -7.47 -3.32 -8.58
N ARG A 286 -6.73 -2.22 -8.56
CA ARG A 286 -7.00 -1.13 -7.63
C ARG A 286 -8.40 -0.53 -7.81
N ASP A 287 -8.85 -0.43 -9.07
CA ASP A 287 -10.15 0.14 -9.41
C ASP A 287 -11.31 -0.84 -9.21
N ASN A 288 -11.03 -2.17 -9.28
CA ASN A 288 -12.03 -3.23 -9.17
C ASN A 288 -11.45 -4.39 -8.33
N TYR A 289 -11.87 -4.51 -7.09
CA TYR A 289 -11.28 -5.41 -6.11
C TYR A 289 -12.35 -6.14 -5.31
N GLY A 290 -12.11 -7.42 -4.99
CA GLY A 290 -13.04 -8.25 -4.23
C GLY A 290 -14.11 -8.92 -5.10
N PRO A 291 -15.21 -9.45 -4.48
CA PRO A 291 -15.59 -9.24 -3.07
C PRO A 291 -14.74 -10.03 -2.08
N ILE A 292 -14.57 -9.48 -0.88
CA ILE A 292 -13.95 -10.15 0.28
C ILE A 292 -14.88 -10.02 1.48
N TRP A 293 -15.23 -11.15 2.10
CA TRP A 293 -15.88 -11.14 3.40
C TRP A 293 -14.84 -10.94 4.51
N ILE A 294 -15.06 -9.94 5.36
CA ILE A 294 -14.17 -9.61 6.49
C ILE A 294 -14.57 -10.51 7.68
N PRO A 295 -13.68 -11.38 8.18
CA PRO A 295 -13.99 -12.26 9.29
C PRO A 295 -14.49 -11.52 10.53
N ALA A 296 -15.43 -12.11 11.26
CA ALA A 296 -15.97 -11.57 12.50
C ALA A 296 -15.84 -12.58 13.63
N LYS A 297 -15.60 -12.08 14.84
CA LYS A 297 -15.50 -12.92 16.04
C LYS A 297 -16.75 -13.81 16.22
N GLY A 298 -16.54 -15.09 16.41
CA GLY A 298 -17.61 -16.08 16.59
C GLY A 298 -18.36 -16.45 15.31
N LYS A 299 -17.86 -16.03 14.13
CA LYS A 299 -18.37 -16.46 12.82
C LYS A 299 -17.37 -17.40 12.15
N SER A 300 -17.90 -18.32 11.36
CA SER A 300 -17.09 -19.28 10.58
C SER A 300 -17.17 -18.97 9.11
N VAL A 301 -16.10 -19.29 8.38
CA VAL A 301 -16.06 -19.29 6.92
C VAL A 301 -15.70 -20.70 6.43
N THR A 302 -16.44 -21.22 5.46
CA THR A 302 -16.08 -22.47 4.80
C THR A 302 -14.97 -22.19 3.81
N LEU A 303 -13.80 -22.79 4.03
CA LEU A 303 -12.65 -22.65 3.14
C LEU A 303 -12.83 -23.52 1.90
N THR A 304 -12.63 -22.93 0.74
CA THR A 304 -12.57 -23.60 -0.56
C THR A 304 -11.22 -23.28 -1.21
N LEU A 305 -10.86 -23.99 -2.27
CA LEU A 305 -9.62 -23.68 -3.01
C LEU A 305 -9.61 -22.26 -3.59
N GLU A 306 -10.77 -21.70 -3.90
CA GLU A 306 -10.93 -20.38 -4.48
C GLU A 306 -10.75 -19.26 -3.44
N ASN A 307 -11.28 -19.45 -2.21
CA ASN A 307 -11.21 -18.41 -1.17
C ASN A 307 -10.05 -18.58 -0.19
N LEU A 308 -9.43 -19.78 -0.16
CA LEU A 308 -8.29 -20.06 0.71
C LEU A 308 -7.16 -19.02 0.57
N PRO A 309 -6.75 -18.57 -0.63
CA PRO A 309 -5.71 -17.56 -0.75
C PRO A 309 -5.97 -16.27 0.02
N VAL A 310 -7.23 -15.88 0.16
CA VAL A 310 -7.65 -14.68 0.91
C VAL A 310 -7.42 -14.84 2.42
N TYR A 311 -7.62 -16.03 2.97
CA TYR A 311 -7.58 -16.26 4.42
C TYR A 311 -6.31 -16.96 4.89
N GLU A 312 -5.58 -17.65 4.01
CA GLU A 312 -4.43 -18.49 4.32
C GLU A 312 -3.37 -17.74 5.15
N ARG A 313 -3.10 -16.48 4.81
CA ARG A 313 -2.12 -15.67 5.53
C ARG A 313 -2.56 -15.40 6.97
N CYS A 314 -3.83 -15.05 7.17
CA CYS A 314 -4.39 -14.81 8.50
C CYS A 314 -4.31 -16.08 9.36
N ILE A 315 -4.69 -17.24 8.79
CA ILE A 315 -4.64 -18.52 9.49
C ILE A 315 -3.19 -18.88 9.88
N LYS A 316 -2.24 -18.75 8.97
CA LYS A 316 -0.84 -19.15 9.22
C LYS A 316 -0.10 -18.25 10.22
N VAL A 317 -0.52 -17.00 10.38
CA VAL A 317 0.25 -16.02 11.15
C VAL A 317 -0.43 -15.67 12.47
N TYR A 318 -1.75 -15.80 12.56
CA TYR A 318 -2.53 -15.31 13.70
C TYR A 318 -3.40 -16.36 14.40
N GLU A 319 -3.46 -17.58 13.86
CA GLU A 319 -4.05 -18.77 14.49
C GLU A 319 -3.04 -19.91 14.55
#